data_67b0d714017a7f41663102cb5ea09fc3
#
_entry.id   67b0d714017a7f41663102cb5ea09fc3
#
_cell.length_a   1.000
_cell.length_b   1.000
_cell.length_c   1.000
_cell.angle_alpha   90.00
_cell.angle_beta   90.00
_cell.angle_gamma   90.00
#
_symmetry.space_group_name_H-M   'P 1'
#
loop_
_entity.id
_entity.type
_entity.pdbx_description
1 polymer ?
#
loop_
_entity_poly.entity_id
_entity_poly.type
_entity_poly.pdbx_seq_one_letter_code
_entity_poly.pdbx_strand_id
1 'polypeptide(L)' 'MGAGGEDLIMARDARQKFPFSIECKNQEKLNVYDAYDQACANAGDHQPILFMKKNRKKALVVVDAEWFIKNYDSI' A
#
# COMPACT_ATOMS: atom_id res chain seq x y z
N MET A 1 19.39 1.23 -0.08
CA MET A 1 18.74 0.35 -0.04
C MET A 1 17.93 -0.01 1.06
N GLY A 2 18.27 0.03 2.07
CA GLY A 2 17.61 -0.10 3.23
C GLY A 2 16.37 -0.92 3.20
N ALA A 3 15.33 -0.36 3.66
CA ALA A 3 14.07 -1.05 3.79
C ALA A 3 13.42 -1.46 2.48
N GLY A 4 13.93 -0.95 1.39
CA GLY A 4 13.30 -1.18 0.10
C GLY A 4 13.17 -2.65 -0.28
N GLY A 5 14.17 -3.45 0.03
CA GLY A 5 14.15 -4.86 -0.35
C GLY A 5 13.07 -5.63 0.37
N GLU A 6 12.97 -5.42 1.67
CA GLU A 6 12.00 -6.12 2.51
C GLU A 6 10.57 -5.70 2.17
N ASP A 7 10.39 -4.39 1.95
CA ASP A 7 9.07 -3.88 1.61
C ASP A 7 8.61 -4.38 0.24
N LEU A 8 9.56 -4.51 -0.69
CA LEU A 8 9.23 -5.06 -2.01
C LEU A 8 8.82 -6.52 -1.94
N ILE A 9 9.46 -7.30 -1.07
CA ILE A 9 9.09 -8.69 -0.89
C ILE A 9 7.67 -8.79 -0.32
N MET A 10 7.37 -7.96 0.66
CA MET A 10 6.03 -7.93 1.26
C MET A 10 4.98 -7.57 0.22
N ALA A 11 5.25 -6.58 -0.63
CA ALA A 11 4.32 -6.18 -1.66
C ALA A 11 4.11 -7.28 -2.69
N ARG A 12 5.17 -8.00 -3.02
CA ARG A 12 5.09 -9.11 -3.95
C ARG A 12 4.21 -10.22 -3.40
N ASP A 13 4.40 -10.56 -2.12
CA ASP A 13 3.58 -11.58 -1.47
C ASP A 13 2.13 -11.16 -1.43
N ALA A 14 1.86 -9.89 -1.15
CA ALA A 14 0.50 -9.38 -1.13
C ALA A 14 -0.16 -9.50 -2.50
N ARG A 15 0.58 -9.20 -3.57
CA ARG A 15 0.05 -9.33 -4.92
C ARG A 15 -0.33 -10.75 -5.27
N GLN A 16 0.43 -11.70 -4.78
CA GLN A 16 0.13 -13.11 -5.05
C GLN A 16 -1.11 -13.56 -4.32
N LYS A 17 -1.34 -13.03 -3.13
CA LYS A 17 -2.48 -13.43 -2.31
C LYS A 17 -3.75 -12.67 -2.64
N PHE A 18 -3.61 -11.44 -3.09
CA PHE A 18 -4.75 -10.55 -3.27
C PHE A 18 -4.73 -9.93 -4.66
N PRO A 19 -5.86 -9.87 -5.33
CA PRO A 19 -5.95 -9.25 -6.64
C PRO A 19 -6.05 -7.73 -6.53
N PHE A 20 -5.13 -7.11 -5.80
CA PHE A 20 -5.13 -5.68 -5.57
C PHE A 20 -3.93 -5.04 -6.25
N SER A 21 -4.04 -3.76 -6.50
CA SER A 21 -2.91 -2.98 -6.97
C SER A 21 -2.11 -2.48 -5.77
N ILE A 22 -0.82 -2.81 -5.74
CA ILE A 22 0.05 -2.49 -4.62
C ILE A 22 1.01 -1.39 -5.02
N GLU A 23 1.09 -0.37 -4.19
CA GLU A 23 2.04 0.73 -4.36
C GLU A 23 2.91 0.82 -3.11
N CYS A 24 4.22 0.97 -3.29
CA CYS A 24 5.15 1.04 -2.16
C CYS A 24 5.86 2.39 -2.15
N LYS A 25 5.89 3.04 -1.00
CA LYS A 25 6.60 4.30 -0.81
C LYS A 25 7.48 4.22 0.42
N ASN A 26 8.73 4.64 0.28
CA ASN A 26 9.68 4.65 1.38
C ASN A 26 10.34 6.03 1.42
N GLN A 27 9.69 6.98 2.08
CA GLN A 27 10.13 8.37 2.15
C GLN A 27 9.97 8.91 3.55
N GLU A 28 10.91 9.74 3.98
CA GLU A 28 10.80 10.38 5.30
C GLU A 28 9.66 11.36 5.37
N LYS A 29 9.45 12.11 4.30
CA LYS A 29 8.33 13.04 4.22
C LYS A 29 7.43 12.58 3.08
N LEU A 30 6.22 12.19 3.42
CA LEU A 30 5.29 11.68 2.45
C LEU A 30 3.93 12.30 2.67
N ASN A 31 3.39 12.91 1.62
CA ASN A 31 1.99 13.32 1.64
C ASN A 31 1.16 12.10 1.32
N VAL A 32 0.47 11.57 2.33
CA VAL A 32 -0.25 10.31 2.21
C VAL A 32 -1.37 10.39 1.17
N TYR A 33 -2.10 11.51 1.16
CA TYR A 33 -3.20 11.64 0.20
C TYR A 33 -2.70 11.71 -1.23
N ASP A 34 -1.61 12.44 -1.48
CA ASP A 34 -1.03 12.49 -2.82
C ASP A 34 -0.54 11.11 -3.25
N ALA A 35 0.11 10.39 -2.33
CA ALA A 35 0.59 9.06 -2.63
C ALA A 35 -0.55 8.09 -2.91
N TYR A 36 -1.63 8.19 -2.14
CA TYR A 36 -2.78 7.33 -2.36
C TYR A 36 -3.48 7.67 -3.67
N ASP A 37 -3.58 8.95 -4.00
CA ASP A 37 -4.15 9.37 -5.28
C ASP A 37 -3.35 8.79 -6.45
N GLN A 38 -2.04 8.76 -6.31
CA GLN A 38 -1.19 8.16 -7.32
C GLN A 38 -1.43 6.66 -7.41
N ALA A 39 -1.60 6.00 -6.28
CA ALA A 39 -1.91 4.58 -6.27
C ALA A 39 -3.25 4.31 -6.97
N CYS A 40 -4.23 5.17 -6.74
CA CYS A 40 -5.53 5.06 -7.43
C CYS A 40 -5.37 5.21 -8.93
N ALA A 41 -4.58 6.18 -9.36
CA ALA A 41 -4.36 6.41 -10.79
C ALA A 41 -3.70 5.21 -11.46
N ASN A 42 -2.81 4.53 -10.74
CA ASN A 42 -2.10 3.39 -11.28
C ASN A 42 -2.87 2.08 -11.17
N ALA A 43 -3.92 2.05 -10.37
CA ALA A 43 -4.62 0.80 -10.07
C ALA A 43 -5.61 0.38 -11.15
N GLY A 44 -6.09 1.31 -11.96
CA GLY A 44 -7.13 1.00 -12.92
C GLY A 44 -8.39 0.55 -12.20
N ASP A 45 -8.83 -0.66 -12.50
CA ASP A 45 -10.03 -1.23 -11.90
C ASP A 45 -9.77 -1.99 -10.61
N HIS A 46 -8.51 -2.10 -10.19
CA HIS A 46 -8.17 -2.83 -8.98
C HIS A 46 -8.26 -1.92 -7.77
N GLN A 47 -8.45 -2.52 -6.60
CA GLN A 47 -8.43 -1.77 -5.36
C GLN A 47 -7.02 -1.33 -5.04
N PRO A 48 -6.74 -0.03 -4.94
CA PRO A 48 -5.39 0.41 -4.59
C PRO A 48 -5.08 0.14 -3.12
N ILE A 49 -3.86 -0.24 -2.86
CA ILE A 49 -3.34 -0.41 -1.51
C ILE A 49 -1.97 0.24 -1.46
N LEU A 50 -1.80 1.18 -0.55
CA LEU A 50 -0.55 1.90 -0.41
C LEU A 50 0.21 1.38 0.79
N PHE A 51 1.40 0.81 0.55
CA PHE A 51 2.32 0.45 1.61
C PHE A 51 3.28 1.61 1.78
N MET A 52 3.42 2.11 3.00
CA MET A 52 4.31 3.23 3.26
C MET A 52 5.23 2.93 4.42
N LYS A 53 6.41 3.51 4.39
CA LYS A 53 7.38 3.30 5.43
C LYS A 53 8.31 4.50 5.58
N LYS A 54 8.64 4.82 6.81
CA LYS A 54 9.71 5.76 7.13
C LYS A 54 10.86 4.98 7.76
N ASN A 55 12.04 5.59 7.80
CA ASN A 55 13.16 5.01 8.49
C ASN A 55 12.81 4.79 9.96
N ARG A 56 13.16 3.63 10.50
CA ARG A 56 12.97 3.28 11.91
C ARG A 56 11.52 3.18 12.34
N LYS A 57 10.61 3.12 11.39
CA LYS A 57 9.19 2.92 11.68
C LYS A 57 8.71 1.65 11.03
N LYS A 58 7.64 1.10 11.54
CA LYS A 58 7.02 -0.06 10.92
C LYS A 58 6.32 0.35 9.64
N ALA A 59 6.25 -0.56 8.70
CA ALA A 59 5.47 -0.34 7.50
C ALA A 59 3.98 -0.27 7.85
N LEU A 60 3.27 0.59 7.16
CA LEU A 60 1.83 0.78 7.34
C LEU A 60 1.13 0.58 6.01
N VAL A 61 -0.15 0.30 6.08
CA VAL A 61 -0.98 0.15 4.89
C VAL A 61 -2.07 1.21 4.92
N VAL A 62 -2.30 1.85 3.79
CA VAL A 62 -3.37 2.83 3.62
C VAL A 62 -4.34 2.28 2.59
N VAL A 63 -5.61 2.22 2.94
CA VAL A 63 -6.67 1.78 2.05
C VAL A 63 -7.86 2.69 2.21
N ASP A 64 -8.77 2.64 1.23
CA ASP A 64 -10.01 3.36 1.29
C ASP A 64 -10.85 2.87 2.48
N ALA A 65 -11.30 3.80 3.31
CA ALA A 65 -12.02 3.44 4.53
C ALA A 65 -13.34 2.73 4.23
N GLU A 66 -14.05 3.19 3.23
CA GLU A 66 -15.33 2.57 2.86
C GLU A 66 -15.12 1.14 2.38
N TRP A 67 -14.11 0.95 1.55
CA TRP A 67 -13.78 -0.39 1.07
C TRP A 67 -13.40 -1.30 2.25
N PHE A 68 -12.58 -0.78 3.16
CA PHE A 68 -12.14 -1.56 4.31
C PHE A 68 -13.33 -2.02 5.16
N ILE A 69 -14.26 -1.09 5.44
CA ILE A 69 -15.43 -1.41 6.24
C ILE A 69 -16.29 -2.46 5.57
N LYS A 70 -16.53 -2.32 4.27
CA LYS A 70 -17.36 -3.25 3.53
C LYS A 70 -16.76 -4.65 3.46
N ASN A 71 -15.45 -4.75 3.53
CA ASN A 71 -14.76 -6.02 3.36
C ASN A 71 -14.15 -6.57 4.65
N TYR A 72 -14.44 -5.94 5.76
CA TYR A 72 -13.83 -6.32 7.03
C TYR A 72 -14.07 -7.78 7.38
N ASP A 73 -15.28 -8.24 7.20
CA ASP A 73 -15.63 -9.62 7.54
C ASP A 73 -14.98 -10.64 6.60
N SER A 74 -14.51 -10.19 5.47
CA SER A 74 -13.85 -11.07 4.50
C SER A 74 -12.35 -11.21 4.78
N ILE A 75 -11.84 -10.37 5.64
CA ILE A 75 -10.45 -10.39 6.00
C ILE A 75 -10.20 -11.27 7.21
#